data_a547d79a59ce0c0806d19dd8063c2eec
#
_entry.id   a547d79a59ce0c0806d19dd8063c2eec
#
_cell.length_a   1.000
_cell.length_b   1.000
_cell.length_c   1.000
_cell.angle_alpha   90.00
_cell.angle_beta   90.00
_cell.angle_gamma   90.00
#
_symmetry.space_group_name_H-M   'P 1'
#
loop_
_entity.id
_entity.type
_entity.pdbx_description
1 polymer ?
#
loop_
_entity_poly.entity_id
_entity_poly.type
_entity_poly.pdbx_seq_one_letter_code
_entity_poly.pdbx_strand_id
1 'polypeptide(L)'
;MSAAEVLGAANAAGVALRVDGEALIVEAAAPPPADVIEVLSRNKSALVALLRPRKDGSSPEDWQAFFGERAAIAEFDGGLPRRDAEAITFRACVVEWLNRNPVCSPPERCCLCGGGERADNVLLPFGAARAGHAWLHSACWRPWHEHRQAQAADFLRALGFAAPSESPNDFAKSGAA
;
A
#
# COMPACT_ATOMS: atom_id res chain seq x y z
N MET A 1 6.63 -18.30 3.40
CA MET A 1 5.50 -17.41 3.76
C MET A 1 6.03 -16.03 4.00
N SER A 2 5.45 -15.02 3.36
CA SER A 2 5.76 -13.61 3.61
C SER A 2 5.14 -13.15 4.93
N ALA A 3 5.64 -12.05 5.52
CA ALA A 3 5.04 -11.47 6.73
C ALA A 3 3.55 -11.13 6.54
N ALA A 4 3.16 -10.76 5.32
CA ALA A 4 1.79 -10.49 4.94
C ALA A 4 0.89 -11.72 4.99
N GLU A 5 1.35 -12.84 4.45
CA GLU A 5 0.63 -14.11 4.50
C GLU A 5 0.47 -14.60 5.94
N VAL A 6 1.51 -14.41 6.76
CA VAL A 6 1.47 -14.74 8.19
C VAL A 6 0.48 -13.88 8.94
N LEU A 7 0.46 -12.57 8.68
CA LEU A 7 -0.51 -11.65 9.27
C LEU A 7 -1.95 -12.00 8.85
N GLY A 8 -2.16 -12.27 7.56
CA GLY A 8 -3.47 -12.70 7.05
C GLY A 8 -3.95 -14.01 7.68
N ALA A 9 -3.06 -14.99 7.82
CA ALA A 9 -3.38 -16.26 8.49
C ALA A 9 -3.71 -16.08 9.98
N ALA A 10 -2.97 -15.21 10.68
CA ALA A 10 -3.24 -14.87 12.09
C ALA A 10 -4.63 -14.22 12.24
N ASN A 11 -4.94 -13.22 11.40
CA ASN A 11 -6.23 -12.56 11.40
C ASN A 11 -7.39 -13.54 11.10
N ALA A 12 -7.21 -14.44 10.14
CA ALA A 12 -8.19 -15.48 9.81
C ALA A 12 -8.41 -16.47 10.99
N ALA A 13 -7.38 -16.65 11.82
CA ALA A 13 -7.47 -17.46 13.05
C ALA A 13 -8.02 -16.67 14.27
N GLY A 14 -8.48 -15.42 14.08
CA GLY A 14 -8.99 -14.56 15.15
C GLY A 14 -7.91 -14.01 16.09
N VAL A 15 -6.66 -13.94 15.60
CA VAL A 15 -5.51 -13.42 16.33
C VAL A 15 -5.19 -12.02 15.80
N ALA A 16 -5.36 -11.00 16.62
CA ALA A 16 -4.92 -9.63 16.33
C ALA A 16 -3.46 -9.43 16.77
N LEU A 17 -2.70 -8.73 15.94
CA LEU A 17 -1.28 -8.43 16.20
C LEU A 17 -1.07 -6.93 16.33
N ARG A 18 -0.39 -6.52 17.38
CA ARG A 18 0.01 -5.13 17.63
C ARG A 18 1.51 -5.07 17.94
N VAL A 19 2.13 -3.96 17.60
CA VAL A 19 3.55 -3.70 17.91
C VAL A 19 3.65 -2.66 19.04
N ASP A 20 4.47 -2.97 20.03
CA ASP A 20 4.87 -2.04 21.08
C ASP A 20 6.41 -2.02 21.15
N GLY A 21 7.00 -0.95 20.63
CA GLY A 21 8.44 -0.86 20.43
C GLY A 21 8.98 -1.96 19.48
N GLU A 22 9.70 -2.94 20.03
CA GLU A 22 10.20 -4.14 19.31
C GLU A 22 9.43 -5.42 19.68
N ALA A 23 8.43 -5.30 20.54
CA ALA A 23 7.59 -6.41 20.95
C ALA A 23 6.41 -6.59 19.99
N LEU A 24 6.14 -7.83 19.61
CA LEU A 24 4.90 -8.23 18.93
C LEU A 24 3.93 -8.69 20.00
N ILE A 25 2.81 -7.96 20.16
CA ILE A 25 1.75 -8.28 21.08
C ILE A 25 0.69 -9.07 20.33
N VAL A 26 0.29 -10.19 20.90
CA VAL A 26 -0.71 -11.10 20.36
C VAL A 26 -1.98 -10.97 21.19
N GLU A 27 -3.08 -10.57 20.58
CA GLU A 27 -4.39 -10.42 21.21
C GLU A 27 -5.35 -11.39 20.57
N ALA A 28 -5.98 -12.27 21.37
CA ALA A 28 -6.95 -13.24 20.89
C ALA A 28 -7.99 -13.52 21.98
N ALA A 29 -9.23 -13.85 21.56
CA ALA A 29 -10.31 -14.18 22.50
C ALA A 29 -10.09 -15.53 23.21
N ALA A 30 -9.28 -16.43 22.63
CA ALA A 30 -8.85 -17.69 23.20
C ALA A 30 -7.36 -17.92 22.91
N PRO A 31 -6.64 -18.74 23.70
CA PRO A 31 -5.23 -19.02 23.44
C PRO A 31 -5.02 -19.51 22.01
N PRO A 32 -4.16 -18.85 21.21
CA PRO A 32 -3.88 -19.27 19.84
C PRO A 32 -3.27 -20.68 19.80
N PRO A 33 -3.52 -21.46 18.74
CA PRO A 33 -2.87 -22.73 18.52
C PRO A 33 -1.34 -22.64 18.53
N ALA A 34 -0.65 -23.68 18.99
CA ALA A 34 0.82 -23.65 19.15
C ALA A 34 1.56 -23.44 17.81
N ASP A 35 1.04 -23.98 16.73
CA ASP A 35 1.56 -23.81 15.37
C ASP A 35 1.47 -22.35 14.89
N VAL A 36 0.39 -21.66 15.22
CA VAL A 36 0.23 -20.23 14.94
C VAL A 36 1.29 -19.42 15.70
N ILE A 37 1.48 -19.69 16.99
CA ILE A 37 2.51 -19.03 17.82
C ILE A 37 3.92 -19.29 17.27
N GLU A 38 4.19 -20.50 16.82
CA GLU A 38 5.50 -20.84 16.23
C GLU A 38 5.76 -20.08 14.93
N VAL A 39 4.77 -19.99 14.05
CA VAL A 39 4.85 -19.22 12.79
C VAL A 39 5.04 -17.72 13.07
N LEU A 40 4.32 -17.16 14.04
CA LEU A 40 4.46 -15.77 14.46
C LEU A 40 5.87 -15.51 15.03
N SER A 41 6.38 -16.41 15.85
CA SER A 41 7.72 -16.31 16.47
C SER A 41 8.83 -16.31 15.42
N ARG A 42 8.75 -17.20 14.43
CA ARG A 42 9.74 -17.27 13.32
C ARG A 42 9.71 -16.02 12.45
N ASN A 43 8.59 -15.37 12.32
CA ASN A 43 8.40 -14.20 11.45
C ASN A 43 8.34 -12.88 12.24
N LYS A 44 8.65 -12.89 13.55
CA LYS A 44 8.49 -11.74 14.45
C LYS A 44 9.12 -10.45 13.90
N SER A 45 10.38 -10.48 13.48
CA SER A 45 11.09 -9.30 13.00
C SER A 45 10.44 -8.71 11.74
N ALA A 46 9.98 -9.56 10.82
CA ALA A 46 9.30 -9.14 9.60
C ALA A 46 7.89 -8.59 9.89
N LEU A 47 7.17 -9.19 10.85
CA LEU A 47 5.87 -8.70 11.32
C LEU A 47 6.02 -7.35 12.04
N VAL A 48 6.99 -7.20 12.92
CA VAL A 48 7.28 -5.93 13.59
C VAL A 48 7.62 -4.84 12.56
N ALA A 49 8.42 -5.16 11.55
CA ALA A 49 8.74 -4.21 10.48
C ALA A 49 7.52 -3.82 9.64
N LEU A 50 6.60 -4.77 9.41
CA LEU A 50 5.35 -4.55 8.68
C LEU A 50 4.35 -3.70 9.49
N LEU A 51 4.17 -4.00 10.78
CA LEU A 51 3.18 -3.39 11.68
C LEU A 51 3.69 -2.14 12.38
N ARG A 52 4.99 -1.84 12.32
CA ARG A 52 5.55 -0.64 12.94
C ARG A 52 4.92 0.61 12.32
N PRO A 53 4.46 1.58 13.15
CA PRO A 53 3.96 2.85 12.63
C PRO A 53 4.96 3.46 11.65
N ARG A 54 4.49 3.88 10.50
CA ARG A 54 5.32 4.48 9.45
C ARG A 54 5.72 5.89 9.84
N LYS A 55 6.62 6.48 9.08
CA LYS A 55 7.06 7.87 9.26
C LYS A 55 5.92 8.89 9.19
N ASP A 56 4.80 8.53 8.55
CA ASP A 56 3.56 9.30 8.48
C ASP A 56 2.62 9.09 9.69
N GLY A 57 3.03 8.26 10.66
CA GLY A 57 2.26 7.96 11.89
C GLY A 57 1.03 7.07 11.68
N SER A 58 0.75 6.59 10.46
CA SER A 58 -0.42 5.75 10.22
C SER A 58 -0.22 4.31 10.70
N SER A 59 -1.21 3.78 11.40
CA SER A 59 -1.27 2.40 11.85
C SER A 59 -2.03 1.51 10.84
N PRO A 60 -1.92 0.19 10.93
CA PRO A 60 -2.77 -0.73 10.17
C PRO A 60 -4.27 -0.50 10.39
N GLU A 61 -4.67 -0.16 11.63
CA GLU A 61 -6.05 0.13 12.00
C GLU A 61 -6.57 1.39 11.32
N ASP A 62 -5.73 2.43 11.18
CA ASP A 62 -6.08 3.65 10.45
C ASP A 62 -6.37 3.35 8.98
N TRP A 63 -5.60 2.45 8.37
CA TRP A 63 -5.83 2.00 7.00
C TRP A 63 -7.10 1.17 6.86
N GLN A 64 -7.41 0.31 7.84
CA GLN A 64 -8.66 -0.46 7.86
C GLN A 64 -9.87 0.46 8.00
N ALA A 65 -9.80 1.44 8.90
CA ALA A 65 -10.85 2.44 9.07
C ALA A 65 -11.06 3.26 7.79
N PHE A 66 -9.98 3.75 7.19
CA PHE A 66 -10.02 4.51 5.94
C PHE A 66 -10.61 3.69 4.78
N PHE A 67 -10.21 2.43 4.64
CA PHE A 67 -10.76 1.53 3.62
C PHE A 67 -12.25 1.27 3.87
N GLY A 68 -12.62 0.94 5.10
CA GLY A 68 -14.01 0.62 5.47
C GLY A 68 -14.95 1.79 5.20
N GLU A 69 -14.57 3.00 5.62
CA GLU A 69 -15.34 4.21 5.39
C GLU A 69 -15.53 4.51 3.89
N ARG A 70 -14.45 4.46 3.11
CA ARG A 70 -14.48 4.71 1.67
C ARG A 70 -15.30 3.69 0.91
N ALA A 71 -15.20 2.40 1.28
CA ALA A 71 -15.98 1.33 0.68
C ALA A 71 -17.47 1.50 0.99
N ALA A 72 -17.81 1.87 2.23
CA ALA A 72 -19.19 2.13 2.63
C ALA A 72 -19.79 3.33 1.85
N ILE A 73 -19.07 4.43 1.71
CA ILE A 73 -19.50 5.58 0.92
C ILE A 73 -19.76 5.17 -0.54
N ALA A 74 -18.82 4.43 -1.16
CA ALA A 74 -18.98 4.00 -2.54
C ALA A 74 -20.16 3.02 -2.74
N GLU A 75 -20.43 2.17 -1.75
CA GLU A 75 -21.54 1.22 -1.77
C GLU A 75 -22.89 1.91 -1.53
N PHE A 76 -23.04 2.68 -0.45
CA PHE A 76 -24.33 3.24 -0.04
C PHE A 76 -24.66 4.55 -0.74
N ASP A 77 -23.73 5.49 -0.81
CA ASP A 77 -23.97 6.79 -1.46
C ASP A 77 -23.73 6.70 -2.97
N GLY A 78 -22.74 5.92 -3.40
CA GLY A 78 -22.42 5.68 -4.80
C GLY A 78 -23.31 4.62 -5.48
N GLY A 79 -24.07 3.84 -4.72
CA GLY A 79 -24.95 2.78 -5.24
C GLY A 79 -24.18 1.63 -5.92
N LEU A 80 -22.91 1.46 -5.62
CA LEU A 80 -22.09 0.44 -6.25
C LEU A 80 -22.28 -0.93 -5.58
N PRO A 81 -22.22 -2.04 -6.33
CA PRO A 81 -22.07 -3.36 -5.73
C PRO A 81 -20.83 -3.41 -4.83
N ARG A 82 -20.90 -4.11 -3.71
CA ARG A 82 -19.81 -4.22 -2.72
C ARG A 82 -18.44 -4.48 -3.33
N ARG A 83 -18.36 -5.41 -4.28
CA ARG A 83 -17.12 -5.75 -4.97
C ARG A 83 -16.52 -4.56 -5.73
N ASP A 84 -17.36 -3.77 -6.40
CA ASP A 84 -16.91 -2.63 -7.18
C ASP A 84 -16.53 -1.45 -6.27
N ALA A 85 -17.27 -1.27 -5.16
CA ALA A 85 -16.95 -0.32 -4.11
C ALA A 85 -15.59 -0.62 -3.49
N GLU A 86 -15.28 -1.87 -3.16
CA GLU A 86 -13.98 -2.30 -2.65
C GLU A 86 -12.86 -2.12 -3.68
N ALA A 87 -13.12 -2.41 -4.95
CA ALA A 87 -12.15 -2.24 -6.03
C ALA A 87 -11.75 -0.77 -6.23
N ILE A 88 -12.73 0.14 -6.21
CA ILE A 88 -12.49 1.60 -6.29
C ILE A 88 -11.74 2.07 -5.04
N THR A 89 -12.17 1.62 -3.88
CA THR A 89 -11.54 1.96 -2.61
C THR A 89 -10.09 1.50 -2.54
N PHE A 90 -9.78 0.29 -3.02
CA PHE A 90 -8.39 -0.18 -3.09
C PHE A 90 -7.51 0.76 -3.92
N ARG A 91 -8.00 1.23 -5.08
CA ARG A 91 -7.30 2.21 -5.92
C ARG A 91 -7.10 3.54 -5.19
N ALA A 92 -8.12 4.01 -4.48
CA ALA A 92 -8.03 5.23 -3.66
C ALA A 92 -6.98 5.08 -2.54
N CYS A 93 -6.91 3.92 -1.89
CA CYS A 93 -5.88 3.61 -0.90
C CYS A 93 -4.47 3.58 -1.50
N VAL A 94 -4.30 3.09 -2.73
CA VAL A 94 -3.01 3.16 -3.44
C VAL A 94 -2.59 4.62 -3.62
N VAL A 95 -3.49 5.49 -4.07
CA VAL A 95 -3.21 6.93 -4.23
C VAL A 95 -2.86 7.57 -2.88
N GLU A 96 -3.64 7.28 -1.84
CA GLU A 96 -3.40 7.80 -0.50
C GLU A 96 -2.04 7.34 0.06
N TRP A 97 -1.68 6.06 -0.19
CA TRP A 97 -0.36 5.56 0.20
C TRP A 97 0.77 6.32 -0.50
N LEU A 98 0.63 6.59 -1.80
CA LEU A 98 1.62 7.37 -2.57
C LEU A 98 1.77 8.79 -2.00
N ASN A 99 0.66 9.43 -1.63
CA ASN A 99 0.63 10.77 -1.02
C ASN A 99 1.33 10.79 0.35
N ARG A 100 1.11 9.78 1.17
CA ARG A 100 1.73 9.65 2.50
C ARG A 100 3.18 9.20 2.45
N ASN A 101 3.62 8.63 1.32
CA ASN A 101 4.98 8.14 1.14
C ASN A 101 5.67 8.87 -0.03
N PRO A 102 5.82 10.19 0.03
CA PRO A 102 6.46 10.94 -1.04
C PRO A 102 7.93 10.52 -1.18
N VAL A 103 8.41 10.52 -2.41
CA VAL A 103 9.84 10.32 -2.71
C VAL A 103 10.43 11.63 -3.17
N CYS A 104 11.54 12.02 -2.56
CA CYS A 104 12.32 13.19 -2.97
C CYS A 104 13.70 12.71 -3.41
N SER A 105 14.22 13.30 -4.46
CA SER A 105 15.57 13.03 -4.96
C SER A 105 16.31 14.33 -5.29
N PRO A 106 17.65 14.30 -5.35
CA PRO A 106 18.43 15.44 -5.82
C PRO A 106 18.05 15.82 -7.26
N PRO A 107 18.00 17.14 -7.58
CA PRO A 107 17.58 17.61 -8.91
C PRO A 107 18.54 17.25 -10.04
N GLU A 108 19.78 16.87 -9.71
CA GLU A 108 20.82 16.55 -10.70
C GLU A 108 20.79 15.11 -11.21
N ARG A 109 19.94 14.26 -10.63
CA ARG A 109 19.91 12.82 -10.96
C ARG A 109 18.50 12.26 -11.03
N CYS A 110 18.27 11.44 -12.06
CA CYS A 110 17.04 10.68 -12.20
C CYS A 110 16.88 9.68 -11.05
N CYS A 111 15.74 9.73 -10.36
CA CYS A 111 15.41 8.84 -9.24
C CYS A 111 15.32 7.36 -9.65
N LEU A 112 15.05 7.05 -10.93
CA LEU A 112 14.97 5.68 -11.40
C LEU A 112 16.31 5.16 -11.93
N CYS A 113 16.91 5.86 -12.91
CA CYS A 113 18.09 5.35 -13.61
C CYS A 113 19.42 5.91 -13.08
N GLY A 114 19.37 6.91 -12.18
CA GLY A 114 20.55 7.56 -11.62
C GLY A 114 21.30 8.50 -12.60
N GLY A 115 20.86 8.56 -13.85
CA GLY A 115 21.48 9.44 -14.88
C GLY A 115 21.19 10.91 -14.65
N GLY A 116 22.13 11.76 -15.05
CA GLY A 116 21.97 13.21 -15.04
C GLY A 116 21.20 13.73 -16.25
N GLU A 117 20.97 15.05 -16.25
CA GLU A 117 20.33 15.74 -17.38
C GLU A 117 21.18 15.70 -18.65
N ARG A 118 20.51 15.56 -19.80
CA ARG A 118 21.10 15.62 -21.13
C ARG A 118 20.23 16.49 -22.02
N ALA A 119 20.79 16.98 -23.11
CA ALA A 119 20.08 17.87 -24.04
C ALA A 119 18.81 17.25 -24.63
N ASP A 120 18.81 15.92 -24.83
CA ASP A 120 17.71 15.11 -25.38
C ASP A 120 16.86 14.42 -24.30
N ASN A 121 17.23 14.55 -23.03
CA ASN A 121 16.59 13.84 -21.93
C ASN A 121 16.68 14.64 -20.61
N VAL A 122 15.84 15.64 -20.52
CA VAL A 122 15.78 16.55 -19.37
C VAL A 122 15.19 15.89 -18.13
N LEU A 123 15.61 16.35 -16.97
CA LEU A 123 15.05 15.98 -15.68
C LEU A 123 13.84 16.85 -15.34
N LEU A 124 12.72 16.24 -15.05
CA LEU A 124 11.48 16.92 -14.70
C LEU A 124 11.11 16.60 -13.22
N PRO A 125 10.61 17.60 -12.48
CA PRO A 125 10.11 17.39 -11.13
C PRO A 125 8.72 16.74 -11.15
N PHE A 126 8.54 15.66 -10.41
CA PHE A 126 7.25 14.99 -10.22
C PHE A 126 6.85 14.98 -8.74
N GLY A 127 5.55 15.05 -8.49
CA GLY A 127 4.97 15.11 -7.16
C GLY A 127 4.81 16.53 -6.64
N ALA A 128 3.89 16.71 -5.70
CA ALA A 128 3.55 18.00 -5.07
C ALA A 128 3.96 18.03 -3.59
N ALA A 129 5.00 17.33 -3.22
CA ALA A 129 5.43 17.27 -1.83
C ALA A 129 6.00 18.60 -1.35
N ARG A 130 5.59 19.05 -0.18
CA ARG A 130 6.20 20.22 0.49
C ARG A 130 7.70 20.00 0.77
N ALA A 131 8.14 18.75 0.83
CA ALA A 131 9.52 18.37 1.10
C ALA A 131 10.40 18.26 -0.15
N GLY A 132 9.87 18.46 -1.36
CA GLY A 132 10.60 18.37 -2.61
C GLY A 132 9.95 17.45 -3.65
N HIS A 133 10.68 17.16 -4.72
CA HIS A 133 10.19 16.39 -5.86
C HIS A 133 11.05 15.16 -6.13
N ALA A 134 10.46 14.14 -6.76
CA ALA A 134 11.22 13.12 -7.45
C ALA A 134 11.61 13.64 -8.83
N TRP A 135 12.90 13.72 -9.11
CA TRP A 135 13.41 14.15 -10.42
C TRP A 135 13.58 12.94 -11.32
N LEU A 136 12.94 12.98 -12.47
CA LEU A 136 12.89 11.85 -13.39
C LEU A 136 12.97 12.33 -14.83
N HIS A 137 13.59 11.56 -15.70
CA HIS A 137 13.40 11.71 -17.13
C HIS A 137 11.95 11.35 -17.50
N SER A 138 11.39 11.97 -18.52
CA SER A 138 10.02 11.66 -18.97
C SER A 138 9.81 10.18 -19.31
N ALA A 139 10.80 9.54 -19.94
CA ALA A 139 10.76 8.10 -20.21
C ALA A 139 10.84 7.22 -18.93
N CYS A 140 11.41 7.74 -17.84
CA CYS A 140 11.55 7.04 -16.57
C CYS A 140 10.32 7.17 -15.67
N TRP A 141 9.44 8.14 -15.95
CA TRP A 141 8.27 8.40 -15.12
C TRP A 141 7.34 7.19 -15.02
N ARG A 142 6.92 6.64 -16.15
CA ARG A 142 5.95 5.55 -16.18
C ARG A 142 6.44 4.31 -15.44
N PRO A 143 7.63 3.74 -15.73
CA PRO A 143 8.10 2.56 -14.99
C PRO A 143 8.36 2.85 -13.51
N TRP A 144 8.80 4.06 -13.15
CA TRP A 144 8.94 4.44 -11.76
C TRP A 144 7.59 4.51 -11.04
N HIS A 145 6.59 5.12 -11.66
CA HIS A 145 5.25 5.25 -11.09
C HIS A 145 4.57 3.88 -10.93
N GLU A 146 4.66 3.01 -11.94
CA GLU A 146 4.17 1.63 -11.88
C GLU A 146 4.83 0.85 -10.74
N HIS A 147 6.14 0.98 -10.55
CA HIS A 147 6.85 0.38 -9.42
C HIS A 147 6.34 0.92 -8.08
N ARG A 148 6.10 2.22 -7.97
CA ARG A 148 5.55 2.84 -6.76
C ARG A 148 4.11 2.37 -6.46
N GLN A 149 3.28 2.23 -7.50
CA GLN A 149 1.94 1.66 -7.35
C GLN A 149 1.98 0.20 -6.89
N ALA A 150 2.90 -0.61 -7.43
CA ALA A 150 3.11 -1.99 -6.98
C ALA A 150 3.51 -2.05 -5.50
N GLN A 151 4.43 -1.19 -5.04
CA GLN A 151 4.80 -1.09 -3.62
C GLN A 151 3.59 -0.75 -2.72
N ALA A 152 2.74 0.19 -3.15
CA ALA A 152 1.51 0.53 -2.43
C ALA A 152 0.54 -0.65 -2.38
N ALA A 153 0.33 -1.32 -3.52
CA ALA A 153 -0.56 -2.47 -3.61
C ALA A 153 -0.08 -3.65 -2.75
N ASP A 154 1.22 -3.93 -2.73
CA ASP A 154 1.81 -4.97 -1.90
C ASP A 154 1.63 -4.66 -0.40
N PHE A 155 1.80 -3.39 -0.02
CA PHE A 155 1.52 -2.95 1.34
C PHE A 155 0.05 -3.17 1.73
N LEU A 156 -0.89 -2.78 0.88
CA LEU A 156 -2.32 -2.94 1.15
C LEU A 156 -2.74 -4.41 1.22
N ARG A 157 -2.20 -5.24 0.32
CA ARG A 157 -2.41 -6.71 0.40
C ARG A 157 -1.87 -7.28 1.70
N ALA A 158 -0.74 -6.77 2.17
CA ALA A 158 -0.15 -7.16 3.45
C ALA A 158 -1.06 -6.85 4.65
N LEU A 159 -1.88 -5.79 4.55
CA LEU A 159 -2.91 -5.47 5.53
C LEU A 159 -4.21 -6.27 5.36
N GLY A 160 -4.28 -7.18 4.38
CA GLY A 160 -5.43 -8.04 4.13
C GLY A 160 -6.46 -7.47 3.16
N PHE A 161 -6.20 -6.33 2.50
CA PHE A 161 -7.12 -5.80 1.49
C PHE A 161 -7.01 -6.60 0.18
N ALA A 162 -8.15 -7.08 -0.31
CA ALA A 162 -8.21 -7.75 -1.60
C ALA A 162 -7.94 -6.75 -2.75
N ALA A 163 -6.92 -7.02 -3.56
CA ALA A 163 -6.76 -6.29 -4.80
C ALA A 163 -7.91 -6.62 -5.75
N PRO A 164 -8.41 -5.64 -6.53
CA PRO A 164 -9.37 -5.95 -7.56
C PRO A 164 -8.79 -7.01 -8.49
N SER A 165 -9.57 -8.07 -8.76
CA SER A 165 -9.22 -9.00 -9.83
C SER A 165 -9.18 -8.21 -11.14
N GLU A 166 -8.03 -8.16 -11.80
CA GLU A 166 -7.90 -7.51 -13.10
C GLU A 166 -8.87 -8.17 -14.09
N SER A 167 -9.99 -7.49 -14.38
CA SER A 167 -10.74 -7.76 -15.60
C SER A 167 -10.11 -6.91 -16.69
N PRO A 168 -9.56 -7.51 -17.77
CA PRO A 168 -8.80 -6.79 -18.79
C PRO A 168 -9.58 -5.80 -19.65
N ASN A 169 -10.85 -5.51 -19.35
CA ASN A 169 -11.75 -4.94 -20.35
C ASN A 169 -12.54 -3.66 -20.00
N ASP A 170 -12.26 -2.96 -18.89
CA ASP A 170 -13.09 -1.80 -18.50
C ASP A 170 -12.52 -0.42 -18.89
N PHE A 171 -11.33 -0.34 -19.48
CA PHE A 171 -10.79 0.94 -19.97
C PHE A 171 -11.24 1.36 -21.36
N ALA A 172 -11.98 0.49 -22.10
CA ALA A 172 -12.34 0.76 -23.50
C ALA A 172 -13.70 1.45 -23.69
N LYS A 173 -14.49 1.71 -22.65
CA LYS A 173 -15.88 2.23 -22.82
C LYS A 173 -16.14 3.65 -22.32
N SER A 174 -15.15 4.38 -21.82
CA SER A 174 -15.37 5.76 -21.32
C SER A 174 -14.84 6.86 -22.25
N GLY A 175 -14.68 6.59 -23.53
CA GLY A 175 -14.12 7.54 -24.50
C GLY A 175 -14.98 7.80 -25.74
N ALA A 176 -16.32 7.66 -25.65
CA ALA A 176 -17.20 8.00 -26.75
C ALA A 176 -18.54 8.56 -26.24
N ALA A 177 -18.56 9.85 -25.93
CA ALA A 177 -19.73 10.74 -25.99
C ALA A 177 -19.24 12.18 -25.96
#